data_786f6031ff353df0648a1495350ef3e0
#
_entry.id   786f6031ff353df0648a1495350ef3e0
#
_cell.length_a   1.000
_cell.length_b   1.000
_cell.length_c   1.000
_cell.angle_alpha   90.00
_cell.angle_beta   90.00
_cell.angle_gamma   90.00
#
_symmetry.space_group_name_H-M   'P 1'
#
loop_
_entity.id
_entity.type
_entity.pdbx_description
1 polymer ?
#
loop_
_entity_poly.entity_id
_entity_poly.type
_entity_poly.pdbx_seq_one_letter_code
_entity_poly.pdbx_strand_id
1 'polypeptide(L)'
;MRRYETIVIVRPGAGEADISSVTDKVTGTIENFGGSIVKNDKWGLKKLAYAINKETQGHYLFIEYAGQPDGVKEMERQLRIDDRVLKFMTIKTQDVFSEIAPRPVREEKPSSDDDDSDE
;
A
#
# COMPACT_ATOMS: atom_id res chain seq x y z
N MET A 1 -12.29 -11.59 -9.54
CA MET A 1 -11.06 -11.24 -8.84
C MET A 1 -11.35 -10.45 -7.62
N ARG A 2 -10.52 -10.60 -6.62
CA ARG A 2 -10.71 -9.88 -5.38
C ARG A 2 -10.13 -8.49 -5.45
N ARG A 3 -10.70 -7.61 -4.65
CA ARG A 3 -10.23 -6.24 -4.59
C ARG A 3 -9.37 -6.04 -3.36
N TYR A 4 -8.29 -5.31 -3.54
CA TYR A 4 -7.33 -5.05 -2.46
C TYR A 4 -6.88 -3.60 -2.49
N GLU A 5 -6.40 -3.14 -1.34
CA GLU A 5 -5.76 -1.85 -1.22
C GLU A 5 -4.43 -2.09 -0.52
N THR A 6 -3.36 -1.56 -1.06
CA THR A 6 -2.04 -1.69 -0.43
C THR A 6 -1.48 -0.29 -0.18
N ILE A 7 -1.03 -0.07 1.04
CA ILE A 7 -0.35 1.16 1.39
C ILE A 7 1.10 0.79 1.59
N VAL A 8 1.99 1.50 0.91
CA VAL A 8 3.42 1.26 1.02
C VAL A 8 4.06 2.52 1.56
N ILE A 9 4.94 2.38 2.55
CA ILE A 9 5.66 3.49 3.12
C ILE A 9 7.11 3.35 2.72
N VAL A 10 7.62 4.32 1.97
CA VAL A 10 8.97 4.31 1.44
C VAL A 10 9.83 5.27 2.26
N ARG A 11 11.09 4.96 2.42
CA ARG A 11 12.00 5.77 3.24
C ARG A 11 11.98 7.23 2.82
N PRO A 12 12.08 8.16 3.77
CA PRO A 12 11.96 9.58 3.45
C PRO A 12 13.08 10.09 2.54
N GLY A 13 14.23 9.43 2.57
CA GLY A 13 15.34 9.85 1.72
C GLY A 13 15.24 9.36 0.29
N ALA A 14 14.22 8.57 -0.04
CA ALA A 14 14.09 8.04 -1.38
C ALA A 14 13.73 9.13 -2.37
N GLY A 15 14.35 9.11 -3.51
CA GLY A 15 14.05 10.09 -4.55
C GLY A 15 12.89 9.63 -5.41
N GLU A 16 12.51 10.49 -6.33
CA GLU A 16 11.40 10.21 -7.20
C GLU A 16 11.60 8.93 -7.99
N ALA A 17 12.81 8.67 -8.44
CA ALA A 17 13.09 7.46 -9.21
C ALA A 17 12.88 6.21 -8.35
N ASP A 18 13.25 6.28 -7.09
CA ASP A 18 13.07 5.14 -6.19
C ASP A 18 11.59 4.91 -5.91
N ILE A 19 10.83 5.98 -5.72
CA ILE A 19 9.41 5.87 -5.46
C ILE A 19 8.71 5.27 -6.68
N SER A 20 9.08 5.71 -7.86
CA SER A 20 8.51 5.17 -9.09
C SER A 20 8.87 3.70 -9.27
N SER A 21 10.09 3.34 -8.92
CA SER A 21 10.53 1.95 -9.02
C SER A 21 9.72 1.04 -8.10
N VAL A 22 9.47 1.48 -6.88
CA VAL A 22 8.67 0.71 -5.93
C VAL A 22 7.23 0.58 -6.45
N THR A 23 6.67 1.68 -6.94
CA THR A 23 5.32 1.66 -7.48
C THR A 23 5.22 0.70 -8.66
N ASP A 24 6.19 0.74 -9.56
CA ASP A 24 6.19 -0.12 -10.74
C ASP A 24 6.32 -1.59 -10.34
N LYS A 25 7.04 -1.85 -9.29
CA LYS A 25 7.20 -3.21 -8.80
C LYS A 25 5.84 -3.76 -8.34
N VAL A 26 5.09 -2.94 -7.63
CA VAL A 26 3.76 -3.36 -7.16
C VAL A 26 2.82 -3.54 -8.35
N THR A 27 2.69 -2.52 -9.18
CA THR A 27 1.73 -2.56 -10.27
C THR A 27 2.09 -3.62 -11.30
N GLY A 28 3.37 -3.74 -11.61
CA GLY A 28 3.81 -4.72 -12.59
C GLY A 28 3.57 -6.15 -12.13
N THR A 29 3.80 -6.43 -10.86
CA THR A 29 3.59 -7.77 -10.34
C THR A 29 2.10 -8.12 -10.37
N ILE A 30 1.24 -7.19 -9.96
CA ILE A 30 -0.18 -7.43 -9.97
C ILE A 30 -0.66 -7.70 -11.40
N GLU A 31 -0.19 -6.91 -12.35
CA GLU A 31 -0.60 -7.08 -13.74
C GLU A 31 -0.04 -8.36 -14.35
N ASN A 32 1.15 -8.76 -13.97
CA ASN A 32 1.73 -10.01 -14.47
C ASN A 32 0.94 -11.22 -14.02
N PHE A 33 0.23 -11.12 -12.92
CA PHE A 33 -0.59 -12.22 -12.43
C PHE A 33 -2.05 -12.05 -12.89
N GLY A 34 -2.28 -11.20 -13.88
CA GLY A 34 -3.61 -11.06 -14.45
C GLY A 34 -4.51 -10.07 -13.77
N GLY A 35 -3.98 -9.29 -12.83
CA GLY A 35 -4.78 -8.29 -12.13
C GLY A 35 -4.84 -6.98 -12.87
N SER A 36 -5.61 -6.06 -12.33
CA SER A 36 -5.78 -4.73 -12.89
C SER A 36 -5.64 -3.68 -11.83
N ILE A 37 -4.96 -2.61 -12.14
CA ILE A 37 -4.79 -1.50 -11.21
C ILE A 37 -5.99 -0.58 -11.36
N VAL A 38 -6.62 -0.25 -10.24
CA VAL A 38 -7.77 0.61 -10.22
C VAL A 38 -7.36 2.04 -9.90
N LYS A 39 -6.46 2.20 -8.93
CA LYS A 39 -6.03 3.53 -8.52
C LYS A 39 -4.62 3.48 -7.99
N ASN A 40 -3.86 4.51 -8.27
CA ASN A 40 -2.47 4.57 -7.87
C ASN A 40 -2.18 6.00 -7.48
N ASP A 41 -2.12 6.28 -6.18
CA ASP A 41 -1.90 7.62 -5.67
C ASP A 41 -0.64 7.71 -4.86
N LYS A 42 0.04 8.83 -4.99
CA LYS A 42 1.17 9.14 -4.12
C LYS A 42 0.65 10.14 -3.13
N TRP A 43 0.64 9.78 -1.88
CA TRP A 43 0.14 10.67 -0.84
C TRP A 43 1.22 11.61 -0.31
N GLY A 44 2.46 11.35 -0.65
CA GLY A 44 3.55 12.22 -0.28
C GLY A 44 4.18 11.89 1.05
N LEU A 45 5.07 12.78 1.48
CA LEU A 45 5.82 12.58 2.71
C LEU A 45 4.92 12.89 3.91
N LYS A 46 4.81 11.95 4.82
CA LYS A 46 3.98 12.12 5.99
C LYS A 46 4.68 11.62 7.22
N LYS A 47 4.28 12.15 8.37
CA LYS A 47 4.84 11.74 9.63
C LYS A 47 4.25 10.39 10.01
N LEU A 48 5.08 9.51 10.52
CA LEU A 48 4.65 8.18 10.93
C LEU A 48 4.07 8.25 12.32
N ALA A 49 3.18 7.33 12.64
CA ALA A 49 2.59 7.26 13.97
C ALA A 49 3.65 6.90 15.00
N TYR A 50 4.65 6.12 14.59
CA TYR A 50 5.76 5.77 15.45
C TYR A 50 6.96 5.54 14.52
N ALA A 51 8.14 5.61 15.07
CA ALA A 51 9.33 5.46 14.25
C ALA A 51 9.46 4.04 13.73
N ILE A 52 9.92 3.89 12.49
CA ILE A 52 10.16 2.60 11.89
C ILE A 52 11.60 2.66 11.39
N ASN A 53 12.45 1.78 11.86
CA ASN A 53 13.86 1.76 11.53
C ASN A 53 14.48 3.14 11.76
N LYS A 54 14.09 3.76 12.85
CA LYS A 54 14.57 5.10 13.25
C LYS A 54 14.10 6.23 12.35
N GLU A 55 13.21 5.94 11.40
CA GLU A 55 12.66 6.99 10.57
C GLU A 55 11.34 7.45 11.17
N THR A 56 11.08 8.73 11.15
CA THR A 56 9.86 9.28 11.69
C THR A 56 8.92 9.77 10.60
N GLN A 57 9.35 9.72 9.35
CA GLN A 57 8.54 10.12 8.22
C GLN A 57 8.70 9.10 7.10
N GLY A 58 7.81 9.11 6.16
CA GLY A 58 7.91 8.26 4.99
C GLY A 58 7.02 8.74 3.88
N HIS A 59 7.29 8.29 2.67
CA HIS A 59 6.47 8.60 1.51
C HIS A 59 5.39 7.54 1.43
N TYR A 60 4.14 7.95 1.42
CA TYR A 60 3.02 7.03 1.37
C TYR A 60 2.53 6.84 -0.06
N LEU A 61 2.39 5.60 -0.45
CA LEU A 61 1.84 5.24 -1.75
C LEU A 61 0.58 4.42 -1.50
N PHE A 62 -0.48 4.72 -2.22
CA PHE A 62 -1.73 3.99 -2.08
C PHE A 62 -2.08 3.38 -3.42
N ILE A 63 -2.29 2.07 -3.47
CA ILE A 63 -2.61 1.38 -4.70
C ILE A 63 -3.82 0.50 -4.48
N GLU A 64 -4.85 0.72 -5.28
CA GLU A 64 -6.06 -0.08 -5.23
C GLU A 64 -6.10 -0.91 -6.49
N TYR A 65 -6.40 -2.18 -6.38
CA TYR A 65 -6.33 -3.09 -7.52
C TYR A 65 -7.24 -4.29 -7.34
N ALA A 66 -7.48 -4.98 -8.45
CA ALA A 66 -8.15 -6.25 -8.43
C ALA A 66 -7.08 -7.27 -8.81
N GLY A 67 -7.00 -8.36 -8.09
CA GLY A 67 -5.95 -9.31 -8.36
C GLY A 67 -6.19 -10.67 -7.77
N GLN A 68 -5.25 -11.57 -8.04
CA GLN A 68 -5.28 -12.92 -7.53
C GLN A 68 -4.44 -12.97 -6.25
N PRO A 69 -4.79 -13.84 -5.31
CA PRO A 69 -4.00 -13.97 -4.09
C PRO A 69 -2.53 -14.28 -4.33
N ASP A 70 -2.22 -15.05 -5.37
CA ASP A 70 -0.84 -15.38 -5.68
C ASP A 70 -0.05 -14.14 -6.09
N GLY A 71 -0.68 -13.23 -6.83
CA GLY A 71 -0.04 -11.99 -7.24
C GLY A 71 0.22 -11.11 -6.03
N VAL A 72 -0.73 -11.07 -5.09
CA VAL A 72 -0.59 -10.29 -3.88
C VAL A 72 0.59 -10.83 -3.05
N LYS A 73 0.69 -12.16 -2.92
CA LYS A 73 1.78 -12.75 -2.17
C LYS A 73 3.14 -12.43 -2.78
N GLU A 74 3.24 -12.49 -4.08
CA GLU A 74 4.50 -12.20 -4.75
C GLU A 74 4.86 -10.72 -4.59
N MET A 75 3.88 -9.85 -4.73
CA MET A 75 4.09 -8.43 -4.58
C MET A 75 4.60 -8.13 -3.16
N GLU A 76 3.96 -8.73 -2.16
CA GLU A 76 4.36 -8.51 -0.78
C GLU A 76 5.76 -9.06 -0.52
N ARG A 77 6.11 -10.19 -1.14
CA ARG A 77 7.44 -10.74 -0.98
C ARG A 77 8.49 -9.76 -1.51
N GLN A 78 8.21 -9.14 -2.65
CA GLN A 78 9.13 -8.17 -3.23
C GLN A 78 9.25 -6.92 -2.36
N LEU A 79 8.16 -6.47 -1.78
CA LEU A 79 8.21 -5.31 -0.90
C LEU A 79 8.99 -5.63 0.38
N ARG A 80 8.84 -6.85 0.86
CA ARG A 80 9.47 -7.24 2.11
C ARG A 80 10.98 -7.23 2.01
N ILE A 81 11.52 -7.53 0.84
CA ILE A 81 12.96 -7.58 0.66
C ILE A 81 13.53 -6.29 0.07
N ASP A 82 12.70 -5.29 -0.16
CA ASP A 82 13.15 -4.04 -0.74
C ASP A 82 13.56 -3.08 0.38
N ASP A 83 14.83 -2.72 0.42
CA ASP A 83 15.36 -1.88 1.47
C ASP A 83 14.77 -0.47 1.50
N ARG A 84 14.17 -0.04 0.41
CA ARG A 84 13.56 1.29 0.35
C ARG A 84 12.21 1.32 1.04
N VAL A 85 11.61 0.16 1.27
CA VAL A 85 10.27 0.06 1.87
C VAL A 85 10.39 -0.09 3.37
N LEU A 86 9.79 0.83 4.12
CA LEU A 86 9.78 0.74 5.57
C LEU A 86 8.68 -0.18 6.06
N LYS A 87 7.53 -0.12 5.40
CA LYS A 87 6.40 -0.91 5.83
C LYS A 87 5.37 -0.96 4.71
N PHE A 88 4.59 -2.00 4.67
CA PHE A 88 3.48 -2.08 3.73
C PHE A 88 2.32 -2.74 4.43
N MET A 89 1.12 -2.50 3.93
CA MET A 89 -0.07 -3.07 4.51
C MET A 89 -1.07 -3.30 3.41
N THR A 90 -1.59 -4.52 3.31
CA THR A 90 -2.58 -4.86 2.29
C THR A 90 -3.90 -5.22 2.97
N ILE A 91 -4.97 -4.63 2.50
CA ILE A 91 -6.29 -4.90 3.02
C ILE A 91 -7.14 -5.44 1.88
N LYS A 92 -7.85 -6.52 2.14
CA LYS A 92 -8.76 -7.06 1.16
C LYS A 92 -10.08 -6.32 1.35
N THR A 93 -10.56 -5.70 0.29
CA THR A 93 -11.82 -4.99 0.37
C THR A 93 -12.92 -5.97 0.01
N GLN A 94 -14.04 -5.52 -0.51
CA GLN A 94 -15.12 -6.43 -0.80
C GLN A 94 -14.84 -7.24 -2.03
N ASP A 95 -15.25 -8.48 -2.03
CA ASP A 95 -15.05 -9.32 -3.17
C ASP A 95 -15.95 -8.94 -4.31
N VAL A 96 -17.14 -8.45 -4.03
CA VAL A 96 -18.07 -8.11 -5.05
C VAL A 96 -18.02 -6.70 -5.20
N PHE A 97 -18.59 -6.11 -6.22
CA PHE A 97 -18.52 -4.81 -6.37
C PHE A 97 -18.95 -4.06 -5.28
N SER A 98 -18.22 -3.14 -4.90
CA SER A 98 -18.50 -2.53 -3.69
C SER A 98 -18.76 -1.11 -3.79
N GLU A 99 -19.25 -0.70 -4.84
CA GLU A 99 -19.49 0.66 -4.98
C GLU A 99 -20.43 1.15 -4.00
N ILE A 100 -21.17 0.25 -3.42
CA ILE A 100 -22.09 0.72 -2.50
C ILE A 100 -21.54 0.81 -1.18
N ALA A 101 -20.47 0.29 -0.89
CA ALA A 101 -20.04 0.24 0.46
C ALA A 101 -18.88 1.12 0.70
N PRO A 102 -19.08 2.32 0.95
CA PRO A 102 -18.03 3.22 1.17
C PRO A 102 -17.37 2.75 2.38
N ARG A 103 -16.22 2.99 2.61
CA ARG A 103 -15.57 2.59 3.78
C ARG A 103 -15.33 3.71 4.64
N PRO A 104 -16.29 4.20 5.19
CA PRO A 104 -16.24 5.36 5.99
C PRO A 104 -15.30 5.25 7.07
N VAL A 105 -15.32 4.16 7.63
CA VAL A 105 -14.57 3.98 8.70
C VAL A 105 -13.20 4.18 8.60
N ARG A 106 -12.65 3.80 7.67
CA ARG A 106 -11.33 3.87 7.60
C ARG A 106 -10.82 5.10 7.64
N GLU A 107 -11.40 5.83 7.34
CA GLU A 107 -10.87 6.96 7.29
C GLU A 107 -10.75 7.60 8.39
N GLU A 108 -11.19 7.34 9.13
CA GLU A 108 -11.02 8.01 10.18
C GLU A 108 -10.21 7.64 10.94
N LYS A 109 -9.97 7.22 10.87
CA LYS A 109 -9.21 7.01 11.52
C LYS A 109 -8.40 7.07 11.77
N PRO A 110 -8.33 7.01 11.68
CA PRO A 110 -7.43 6.78 12.03
C PRO A 110 -6.84 6.85 12.48
N SER A 111 -7.07 6.53 12.38
CA SER A 111 -6.57 6.53 12.83
C SER A 111 -6.09 6.44 13.31
N SER A 112 -6.27 6.05 13.31
CA SER A 112 -5.91 5.85 13.86
C SER A 112 -5.50 5.61 14.32
N ASP A 113 -5.62 5.18 14.29
CA ASP A 113 -5.33 4.88 14.81
C ASP A 113 -4.93 4.54 15.10
N ASP A 114 -5.04 4.16 14.98
CA ASP A 114 -4.79 3.77 15.31
C ASP A 114 -4.40 3.36 15.43
N ASP A 115 -4.60 3.03 15.29
CA ASP A 115 -4.39 2.63 15.45
C ASP A 115 -3.99 2.20 15.51
N ASP A 116 -4.23 1.90 15.35
CA ASP A 116 -4.02 1.49 15.43
C ASP A 116 -3.57 1.03 15.44
N SER A 117 -3.77 0.84 15.30
CA SER A 117 -3.55 0.44 15.32
C SER A 117 -3.02 0.11 15.32
N ASP A 118 -3.24 -0.20 15.15
CA ASP A 118 -2.91 -0.38 15.20
C ASP A 118 -2.49 -0.59 15.29
N GLU A 119 -2.69 -0.92 15.04
CA GLU A 119 -2.50 -1.04 15.18
C GLU A 119 -2.32 -1.15 15.33
#